data_07e18aecd0b3a42b2b75e81d862d89a9
#
_entry.id   07e18aecd0b3a42b2b75e81d862d89a9
#
_cell.length_a   1.000
_cell.length_b   1.000
_cell.length_c   1.000
_cell.angle_alpha   90.00
_cell.angle_beta   90.00
_cell.angle_gamma   90.00
#
_symmetry.space_group_name_H-M   'P 1'
#
loop_
_entity.id
_entity.type
_entity.pdbx_description
1 polymer ?
#
loop_
_entity_poly.entity_id
_entity_poly.type
_entity_poly.pdbx_seq_one_letter_code
_entity_poly.pdbx_strand_id
1 'polypeptide(L)'
;MPTPFLSSEEYDERAHALYNEGKYDEVLALLREAVALYPSAVELHVGFGYARLAREEYAWARRSFEEALVLDPDHEDALAGLGEVLLKFGQVEAGQRAFEKTVTLGYDDDVDLMLQIGRALFREGFVDTALTYFGRAVAHADDSAEAVACVGYAHHRLGRDAEAVESLARALDLDPQLVEARVYLANLMYDAGDLDQALIEFEKTKPADHWDELGIWRLIELKKSVYKLDDSDGELKPWEARLVALAGETDDIDDLLEEVEQSMMEQDAEASLEGLPEAQGQLEALGSLLTGLVNHHQGEQAEPASTDVLAAETAHRVIMRDGSVFEGTWEEIVRALRDARDAGRPLNEYMAAEARRFYGATGKQVASDAPEAFLRGGADAGMLRIDR
;
A
#
# COMPACT_ATOMS: atom_id res chain seq x y z
N MET A 1 42.93 -19.32 -10.93
CA MET A 1 43.29 -18.79 -9.61
C MET A 1 42.04 -18.96 -8.75
N PRO A 2 42.11 -19.46 -7.51
CA PRO A 2 40.92 -19.44 -6.67
C PRO A 2 40.47 -17.98 -6.54
N THR A 3 39.21 -17.71 -6.76
CA THR A 3 38.59 -16.43 -6.44
C THR A 3 38.86 -16.14 -4.96
N PRO A 4 39.39 -14.98 -4.59
CA PRO A 4 39.58 -14.65 -3.20
C PRO A 4 38.21 -14.77 -2.52
N PHE A 5 38.14 -15.46 -1.37
CA PHE A 5 36.95 -15.47 -0.55
C PHE A 5 36.67 -14.03 -0.12
N LEU A 6 35.47 -13.56 -0.43
CA LEU A 6 35.01 -12.26 0.03
C LEU A 6 34.81 -12.32 1.56
N SER A 7 35.10 -11.24 2.26
CA SER A 7 34.71 -11.09 3.67
C SER A 7 33.19 -10.84 3.81
N SER A 8 32.65 -10.95 5.03
CA SER A 8 31.25 -10.59 5.26
C SER A 8 30.92 -9.16 4.89
N GLU A 9 31.86 -8.22 5.16
CA GLU A 9 31.75 -6.81 4.79
C GLU A 9 31.72 -6.60 3.27
N GLU A 10 32.59 -7.32 2.52
CA GLU A 10 32.59 -7.23 1.04
C GLU A 10 31.31 -7.83 0.42
N TYR A 11 30.72 -8.84 1.06
CA TYR A 11 29.41 -9.35 0.64
C TYR A 11 28.30 -8.34 0.91
N ASP A 12 28.33 -7.69 2.06
CA ASP A 12 27.35 -6.68 2.46
C ASP A 12 27.41 -5.45 1.53
N GLU A 13 28.61 -4.89 1.29
CA GLU A 13 28.81 -3.79 0.34
C GLU A 13 28.25 -4.11 -1.06
N ARG A 14 28.47 -5.35 -1.55
CA ARG A 14 27.94 -5.76 -2.86
C ARG A 14 26.43 -5.94 -2.83
N ALA A 15 25.90 -6.47 -1.76
CA ALA A 15 24.46 -6.60 -1.57
C ALA A 15 23.77 -5.23 -1.58
N HIS A 16 24.34 -4.25 -0.88
CA HIS A 16 23.85 -2.86 -0.91
C HIS A 16 23.91 -2.25 -2.31
N ALA A 17 24.99 -2.45 -3.05
CA ALA A 17 25.10 -1.96 -4.43
C ALA A 17 24.02 -2.54 -5.33
N LEU A 18 23.79 -3.86 -5.27
CA LEU A 18 22.75 -4.55 -6.04
C LEU A 18 21.34 -4.13 -5.59
N TYR A 19 21.15 -3.92 -4.30
CA TYR A 19 19.89 -3.45 -3.74
C TYR A 19 19.50 -2.07 -4.30
N ASN A 20 20.45 -1.15 -4.34
CA ASN A 20 20.28 0.20 -4.89
C ASN A 20 20.02 0.19 -6.40
N GLU A 21 20.46 -0.85 -7.11
CA GLU A 21 20.14 -1.09 -8.52
C GLU A 21 18.77 -1.77 -8.72
N GLY A 22 18.04 -2.11 -7.65
CA GLY A 22 16.76 -2.82 -7.72
C GLY A 22 16.88 -4.31 -8.05
N LYS A 23 18.10 -4.88 -8.03
CA LYS A 23 18.36 -6.28 -8.41
C LYS A 23 18.18 -7.24 -7.24
N TYR A 24 16.99 -7.27 -6.68
CA TYR A 24 16.70 -8.01 -5.43
C TYR A 24 16.95 -9.52 -5.54
N ASP A 25 16.73 -10.13 -6.71
CA ASP A 25 17.02 -11.55 -6.93
C ASP A 25 18.51 -11.85 -6.81
N GLU A 26 19.36 -10.97 -7.36
CA GLU A 26 20.82 -11.10 -7.26
C GLU A 26 21.29 -10.85 -5.82
N VAL A 27 20.68 -9.90 -5.09
CA VAL A 27 20.93 -9.69 -3.67
C VAL A 27 20.65 -10.96 -2.87
N LEU A 28 19.47 -11.57 -3.06
CA LEU A 28 19.08 -12.77 -2.34
C LEU A 28 19.99 -13.97 -2.66
N ALA A 29 20.46 -14.10 -3.91
CA ALA A 29 21.38 -15.14 -4.29
C ALA A 29 22.76 -14.94 -3.63
N LEU A 30 23.27 -13.70 -3.66
CA LEU A 30 24.54 -13.31 -3.05
C LEU A 30 24.52 -13.52 -1.53
N LEU A 31 23.50 -13.03 -0.85
CA LEU A 31 23.37 -13.14 0.60
C LEU A 31 23.15 -14.59 1.07
N ARG A 32 22.51 -15.45 0.26
CA ARG A 32 22.39 -16.88 0.57
C ARG A 32 23.77 -17.56 0.64
N GLU A 33 24.67 -17.22 -0.29
CA GLU A 33 26.06 -17.68 -0.24
C GLU A 33 26.80 -17.12 0.97
N ALA A 34 26.64 -15.81 1.20
CA ALA A 34 27.32 -15.09 2.29
C ALA A 34 26.93 -15.63 3.67
N VAL A 35 25.64 -15.82 3.97
CA VAL A 35 25.16 -16.36 5.25
C VAL A 35 25.63 -17.81 5.45
N ALA A 36 25.76 -18.62 4.38
CA ALA A 36 26.31 -19.98 4.50
C ALA A 36 27.78 -19.97 4.93
N LEU A 37 28.55 -18.93 4.58
CA LEU A 37 29.95 -18.76 4.96
C LEU A 37 30.11 -18.02 6.30
N TYR A 38 29.25 -17.05 6.57
CA TYR A 38 29.29 -16.14 7.71
C TYR A 38 27.94 -16.10 8.45
N PRO A 39 27.51 -17.21 9.07
CA PRO A 39 26.16 -17.31 9.66
C PRO A 39 25.91 -16.38 10.87
N SER A 40 26.98 -15.82 11.44
CA SER A 40 26.92 -14.90 12.60
C SER A 40 27.10 -13.42 12.22
N ALA A 41 27.20 -13.10 10.91
CA ALA A 41 27.27 -11.71 10.46
C ALA A 41 25.85 -11.12 10.41
N VAL A 42 25.57 -10.23 11.34
CA VAL A 42 24.23 -9.66 11.56
C VAL A 42 23.75 -8.89 10.34
N GLU A 43 24.63 -8.09 9.74
CA GLU A 43 24.38 -7.23 8.59
C GLU A 43 23.84 -8.04 7.39
N LEU A 44 24.37 -9.27 7.18
CA LEU A 44 23.91 -10.14 6.10
C LEU A 44 22.46 -10.61 6.30
N HIS A 45 22.05 -10.89 7.55
CA HIS A 45 20.66 -11.22 7.88
C HIS A 45 19.75 -10.00 7.74
N VAL A 46 20.22 -8.80 8.11
CA VAL A 46 19.52 -7.54 7.92
C VAL A 46 19.30 -7.27 6.43
N GLY A 47 20.37 -7.35 5.63
CA GLY A 47 20.28 -7.21 4.17
C GLY A 47 19.30 -8.21 3.52
N PHE A 48 19.29 -9.46 4.02
CA PHE A 48 18.29 -10.46 3.62
C PHE A 48 16.86 -10.01 3.92
N GLY A 49 16.66 -9.42 5.11
CA GLY A 49 15.36 -8.91 5.55
C GLY A 49 14.85 -7.83 4.60
N TYR A 50 15.69 -6.83 4.30
CA TYR A 50 15.31 -5.74 3.40
C TYR A 50 15.11 -6.18 1.96
N ALA A 51 15.94 -7.07 1.42
CA ALA A 51 15.78 -7.59 0.07
C ALA A 51 14.44 -8.36 -0.08
N ARG A 52 14.05 -9.12 0.94
CA ARG A 52 12.75 -9.81 0.97
C ARG A 52 11.58 -8.86 1.16
N LEU A 53 11.77 -7.82 1.99
CA LEU A 53 10.76 -6.78 2.20
C LEU A 53 10.48 -6.03 0.88
N ALA A 54 11.52 -5.70 0.12
CA ALA A 54 11.41 -5.06 -1.19
C ALA A 54 10.69 -5.95 -2.23
N ARG A 55 10.73 -7.26 -2.04
CA ARG A 55 9.99 -8.24 -2.87
C ARG A 55 8.62 -8.61 -2.30
N GLU A 56 8.19 -7.93 -1.25
CA GLU A 56 6.94 -8.23 -0.54
C GLU A 56 6.85 -9.65 0.07
N GLU A 57 8.00 -10.30 0.25
CA GLU A 57 8.13 -11.60 0.89
C GLU A 57 8.11 -11.44 2.43
N TYR A 58 7.05 -10.84 2.97
CA TYR A 58 6.96 -10.36 4.36
C TYR A 58 7.26 -11.43 5.44
N ALA A 59 6.76 -12.66 5.24
CA ALA A 59 7.01 -13.76 6.19
C ALA A 59 8.49 -14.13 6.27
N TRP A 60 9.18 -14.14 5.14
CA TRP A 60 10.61 -14.41 5.08
C TRP A 60 11.44 -13.22 5.54
N ALA A 61 11.03 -11.98 5.24
CA ALA A 61 11.65 -10.78 5.76
C ALA A 61 11.62 -10.75 7.28
N ARG A 62 10.45 -11.02 7.88
CA ARG A 62 10.30 -11.17 9.33
C ARG A 62 11.30 -12.13 9.92
N ARG A 63 11.38 -13.33 9.35
CA ARG A 63 12.31 -14.36 9.83
C ARG A 63 13.76 -13.90 9.78
N SER A 64 14.17 -13.20 8.71
CA SER A 64 15.53 -12.70 8.58
C SER A 64 15.88 -11.66 9.65
N PHE A 65 14.95 -10.73 9.92
CA PHE A 65 15.14 -9.74 10.99
C PHE A 65 15.13 -10.40 12.38
N GLU A 66 14.28 -11.40 12.62
CA GLU A 66 14.29 -12.17 13.86
C GLU A 66 15.63 -12.94 14.04
N GLU A 67 16.19 -13.52 12.97
CA GLU A 67 17.52 -14.16 12.99
C GLU A 67 18.63 -13.15 13.28
N ALA A 68 18.58 -11.94 12.69
CA ALA A 68 19.50 -10.84 13.03
C ALA A 68 19.41 -10.44 14.51
N LEU A 69 18.19 -10.29 15.05
CA LEU A 69 17.96 -9.92 16.46
C LEU A 69 18.26 -11.04 17.45
N VAL A 70 18.39 -12.29 17.03
CA VAL A 70 18.95 -13.38 17.86
C VAL A 70 20.45 -13.21 18.01
N LEU A 71 21.13 -12.72 16.97
CA LEU A 71 22.57 -12.47 16.99
C LEU A 71 22.92 -11.17 17.70
N ASP A 72 22.21 -10.10 17.42
CA ASP A 72 22.30 -8.80 18.07
C ASP A 72 20.89 -8.27 18.42
N PRO A 73 20.41 -8.40 19.67
CA PRO A 73 19.08 -7.99 20.09
C PRO A 73 18.82 -6.48 20.03
N ASP A 74 19.85 -5.67 19.91
CA ASP A 74 19.78 -4.21 19.96
C ASP A 74 20.14 -3.56 18.61
N HIS A 75 20.28 -4.37 17.55
CA HIS A 75 20.58 -3.88 16.21
C HIS A 75 19.44 -3.03 15.66
N GLU A 76 19.72 -1.77 15.40
CA GLU A 76 18.76 -0.72 15.04
C GLU A 76 18.00 -1.00 13.73
N ASP A 77 18.73 -1.36 12.67
CA ASP A 77 18.13 -1.66 11.37
C ASP A 77 17.26 -2.91 11.38
N ALA A 78 17.67 -3.94 12.16
CA ALA A 78 16.87 -5.15 12.34
C ALA A 78 15.58 -4.86 13.09
N LEU A 79 15.63 -3.97 14.11
CA LEU A 79 14.44 -3.51 14.84
C LEU A 79 13.51 -2.70 13.94
N ALA A 80 14.06 -1.78 13.14
CA ALA A 80 13.30 -0.98 12.19
C ALA A 80 12.64 -1.85 11.11
N GLY A 81 13.41 -2.75 10.49
CA GLY A 81 12.89 -3.67 9.48
C GLY A 81 11.84 -4.63 10.04
N LEU A 82 12.05 -5.17 11.26
CA LEU A 82 11.03 -5.98 11.93
C LEU A 82 9.76 -5.17 12.23
N GLY A 83 9.92 -3.93 12.68
CA GLY A 83 8.80 -3.01 12.92
C GLY A 83 7.96 -2.79 11.68
N GLU A 84 8.60 -2.53 10.54
CA GLU A 84 7.93 -2.35 9.24
C GLU A 84 7.15 -3.62 8.82
N VAL A 85 7.79 -4.79 8.90
CA VAL A 85 7.13 -6.06 8.58
C VAL A 85 5.94 -6.34 9.51
N LEU A 86 6.05 -6.03 10.80
CA LEU A 86 4.94 -6.19 11.74
C LEU A 86 3.75 -5.29 11.40
N LEU A 87 3.99 -4.06 10.90
CA LEU A 87 2.92 -3.20 10.38
C LEU A 87 2.23 -3.85 9.17
N LYS A 88 2.99 -4.43 8.23
CA LYS A 88 2.43 -5.16 7.07
C LYS A 88 1.52 -6.34 7.49
N PHE A 89 1.79 -6.97 8.62
CA PHE A 89 0.92 -8.00 9.20
C PHE A 89 -0.23 -7.44 10.06
N GLY A 90 -0.42 -6.12 10.11
CA GLY A 90 -1.42 -5.49 10.97
C GLY A 90 -1.12 -5.58 12.47
N GLN A 91 0.11 -5.97 12.86
CA GLN A 91 0.55 -6.07 14.26
C GLN A 91 1.09 -4.73 14.73
N VAL A 92 0.23 -3.71 14.72
CA VAL A 92 0.57 -2.29 14.86
C VAL A 92 1.33 -2.02 16.16
N GLU A 93 0.79 -2.48 17.30
CA GLU A 93 1.41 -2.22 18.62
C GLU A 93 2.79 -2.92 18.75
N ALA A 94 2.97 -4.06 18.08
CA ALA A 94 4.27 -4.75 18.09
C ALA A 94 5.27 -4.00 17.21
N GLY A 95 4.85 -3.54 16.03
CA GLY A 95 5.68 -2.71 15.14
C GLY A 95 6.10 -1.40 15.81
N GLN A 96 5.16 -0.68 16.41
CA GLN A 96 5.46 0.55 17.14
C GLN A 96 6.45 0.33 18.29
N ARG A 97 6.29 -0.76 19.06
CA ARG A 97 7.26 -1.11 20.13
C ARG A 97 8.67 -1.40 19.58
N ALA A 98 8.78 -2.00 18.41
CA ALA A 98 10.09 -2.20 17.77
C ALA A 98 10.74 -0.87 17.44
N PHE A 99 10.00 0.07 16.85
CA PHE A 99 10.48 1.42 16.56
C PHE A 99 10.81 2.23 17.84
N GLU A 100 9.97 2.16 18.87
CA GLU A 100 10.26 2.82 20.15
C GLU A 100 11.52 2.27 20.81
N LYS A 101 11.83 0.99 20.60
CA LYS A 101 13.06 0.39 21.13
C LYS A 101 14.29 1.04 20.49
N THR A 102 14.31 1.34 19.19
CA THR A 102 15.45 2.04 18.57
C THR A 102 15.73 3.38 19.23
N VAL A 103 14.67 4.15 19.49
CA VAL A 103 14.77 5.44 20.20
C VAL A 103 15.27 5.25 21.64
N THR A 104 14.75 4.25 22.36
CA THR A 104 15.15 3.96 23.75
C THR A 104 16.63 3.54 23.87
N LEU A 105 17.15 2.89 22.82
CA LEU A 105 18.55 2.53 22.70
C LEU A 105 19.48 3.72 22.40
N GLY A 106 18.91 4.85 22.01
CA GLY A 106 19.68 6.09 21.77
C GLY A 106 19.97 6.37 20.29
N TYR A 107 19.31 5.67 19.36
CA TYR A 107 19.44 5.88 17.90
C TYR A 107 18.52 6.98 17.36
N ASP A 108 17.98 7.85 18.22
CA ASP A 108 17.11 8.96 17.82
C ASP A 108 17.87 10.09 17.11
N ASP A 109 19.19 10.11 17.16
CA ASP A 109 20.07 11.01 16.42
C ASP A 109 20.47 10.46 15.04
N ASP A 110 20.15 9.20 14.73
CA ASP A 110 20.33 8.65 13.40
C ASP A 110 19.18 9.12 12.47
N VAL A 111 19.53 10.10 11.63
CA VAL A 111 18.57 10.77 10.74
C VAL A 111 17.99 9.80 9.72
N ASP A 112 18.81 8.94 9.13
CA ASP A 112 18.39 7.99 8.10
C ASP A 112 17.45 6.95 8.68
N LEU A 113 17.75 6.42 9.87
CA LEU A 113 16.90 5.50 10.60
C LEU A 113 15.54 6.15 10.96
N MET A 114 15.55 7.41 11.44
CA MET A 114 14.31 8.12 11.76
C MET A 114 13.46 8.36 10.51
N LEU A 115 14.08 8.71 9.39
CA LEU A 115 13.39 8.84 8.10
C LEU A 115 12.81 7.50 7.62
N GLN A 116 13.56 6.42 7.74
CA GLN A 116 13.11 5.09 7.36
C GLN A 116 11.89 4.64 8.16
N ILE A 117 11.94 4.76 9.49
CA ILE A 117 10.80 4.45 10.38
C ILE A 117 9.59 5.34 10.05
N GLY A 118 9.84 6.64 9.89
CA GLY A 118 8.79 7.60 9.51
C GLY A 118 8.11 7.23 8.20
N ARG A 119 8.88 6.85 7.18
CA ARG A 119 8.33 6.41 5.87
C ARG A 119 7.55 5.10 5.97
N ALA A 120 8.01 4.14 6.77
CA ALA A 120 7.27 2.90 7.01
C ALA A 120 5.89 3.20 7.63
N LEU A 121 5.84 4.02 8.65
CA LEU A 121 4.60 4.45 9.32
C LEU A 121 3.71 5.26 8.38
N PHE A 122 4.28 6.16 7.58
CA PHE A 122 3.55 7.00 6.63
C PHE A 122 2.85 6.17 5.55
N ARG A 123 3.54 5.17 4.99
CA ARG A 123 2.98 4.24 3.99
C ARG A 123 1.79 3.45 4.53
N GLU A 124 1.86 3.06 5.80
CA GLU A 124 0.79 2.31 6.47
C GLU A 124 -0.33 3.22 7.04
N GLY A 125 -0.27 4.53 6.78
CA GLY A 125 -1.29 5.49 7.18
C GLY A 125 -1.19 6.00 8.63
N PHE A 126 -0.15 5.65 9.39
CA PHE A 126 0.10 6.13 10.76
C PHE A 126 0.79 7.51 10.72
N VAL A 127 0.16 8.48 10.06
CA VAL A 127 0.78 9.75 9.66
C VAL A 127 1.17 10.62 10.85
N ASP A 128 0.38 10.67 11.91
CA ASP A 128 0.74 11.45 13.13
C ASP A 128 1.98 10.85 13.83
N THR A 129 2.08 9.51 13.84
CA THR A 129 3.27 8.84 14.38
C THR A 129 4.47 9.06 13.46
N ALA A 130 4.29 8.95 12.14
CA ALA A 130 5.33 9.24 11.15
C ALA A 130 5.88 10.65 11.31
N LEU A 131 5.00 11.65 11.48
CA LEU A 131 5.38 13.04 11.71
C LEU A 131 6.28 13.20 12.94
N THR A 132 6.07 12.39 13.99
CA THR A 132 6.93 12.39 15.19
C THR A 132 8.37 11.96 14.84
N TYR A 133 8.54 10.90 14.03
CA TYR A 133 9.85 10.42 13.60
C TYR A 133 10.52 11.37 12.61
N PHE A 134 9.78 11.92 11.64
CA PHE A 134 10.29 12.97 10.76
C PHE A 134 10.72 14.21 11.53
N GLY A 135 9.97 14.59 12.57
CA GLY A 135 10.34 15.70 13.46
C GLY A 135 11.63 15.44 14.23
N ARG A 136 11.93 14.20 14.63
CA ARG A 136 13.21 13.82 15.23
C ARG A 136 14.36 13.97 14.21
N ALA A 137 14.17 13.46 12.98
CA ALA A 137 15.14 13.62 11.90
C ALA A 137 15.50 15.12 11.68
N VAL A 138 14.49 15.98 11.58
CA VAL A 138 14.70 17.44 11.44
C VAL A 138 15.36 18.06 12.68
N ALA A 139 15.10 17.55 13.89
CA ALA A 139 15.72 18.07 15.10
C ALA A 139 17.24 17.82 15.17
N HIS A 140 17.71 16.74 14.54
CA HIS A 140 19.13 16.37 14.48
C HIS A 140 19.82 16.84 13.19
N ALA A 141 19.06 17.07 12.10
CA ALA A 141 19.55 17.60 10.82
C ALA A 141 18.56 18.62 10.27
N ASP A 142 18.60 19.83 10.79
CA ASP A 142 17.68 20.91 10.40
C ASP A 142 17.95 21.47 8.99
N ASP A 143 19.09 21.13 8.41
CA ASP A 143 19.53 21.40 7.04
C ASP A 143 19.25 20.23 6.07
N SER A 144 18.68 19.12 6.52
CA SER A 144 18.26 18.02 5.65
C SER A 144 16.98 18.39 4.89
N ALA A 145 17.12 18.70 3.61
CA ALA A 145 15.97 19.01 2.73
C ALA A 145 14.96 17.86 2.69
N GLU A 146 15.45 16.63 2.66
CA GLU A 146 14.65 15.42 2.64
C GLU A 146 13.82 15.24 3.92
N ALA A 147 14.44 15.45 5.10
CA ALA A 147 13.73 15.35 6.37
C ALA A 147 12.64 16.41 6.49
N VAL A 148 12.92 17.63 6.08
CA VAL A 148 11.97 18.74 6.07
C VAL A 148 10.84 18.48 5.07
N ALA A 149 11.13 17.91 3.90
CA ALA A 149 10.10 17.54 2.91
C ALA A 149 9.17 16.45 3.44
N CYS A 150 9.70 15.41 4.12
CA CYS A 150 8.90 14.36 4.75
C CYS A 150 7.91 14.92 5.79
N VAL A 151 8.32 15.94 6.57
CA VAL A 151 7.42 16.69 7.46
C VAL A 151 6.30 17.37 6.66
N GLY A 152 6.65 18.00 5.53
CA GLY A 152 5.67 18.63 4.63
C GLY A 152 4.66 17.65 4.06
N TYR A 153 5.11 16.49 3.58
CA TYR A 153 4.21 15.43 3.08
C TYR A 153 3.27 14.91 4.20
N ALA A 154 3.78 14.75 5.42
CA ALA A 154 2.96 14.32 6.55
C ALA A 154 1.91 15.38 6.92
N HIS A 155 2.26 16.66 6.93
CA HIS A 155 1.31 17.74 7.15
C HIS A 155 0.20 17.76 6.10
N HIS A 156 0.55 17.66 4.82
CA HIS A 156 -0.45 17.57 3.74
C HIS A 156 -1.39 16.40 3.94
N ARG A 157 -0.85 15.19 4.23
CA ARG A 157 -1.68 14.00 4.47
C ARG A 157 -2.63 14.13 5.66
N LEU A 158 -2.29 15.00 6.62
CA LEU A 158 -3.12 15.35 7.78
C LEU A 158 -4.10 16.52 7.51
N GLY A 159 -4.13 17.08 6.30
CA GLY A 159 -4.94 18.23 5.92
C GLY A 159 -4.46 19.55 6.53
N ARG A 160 -3.18 19.61 6.92
CA ARG A 160 -2.51 20.81 7.46
C ARG A 160 -1.74 21.50 6.33
N ASP A 161 -2.48 22.00 5.33
CA ASP A 161 -1.87 22.44 4.08
C ASP A 161 -0.99 23.70 4.25
N ALA A 162 -1.29 24.56 5.21
CA ALA A 162 -0.45 25.74 5.48
C ALA A 162 0.93 25.34 6.01
N GLU A 163 1.00 24.41 6.95
CA GLU A 163 2.24 23.86 7.49
C GLU A 163 2.98 23.01 6.44
N ALA A 164 2.25 22.33 5.57
CA ALA A 164 2.82 21.61 4.44
C ALA A 164 3.54 22.55 3.47
N VAL A 165 2.89 23.63 3.07
CA VAL A 165 3.48 24.66 2.19
C VAL A 165 4.74 25.24 2.80
N GLU A 166 4.73 25.63 4.10
CA GLU A 166 5.90 26.16 4.80
C GLU A 166 7.07 25.16 4.80
N SER A 167 6.78 23.89 5.13
CA SER A 167 7.80 22.83 5.20
C SER A 167 8.38 22.53 3.82
N LEU A 168 7.55 22.40 2.79
CA LEU A 168 8.00 22.11 1.42
C LEU A 168 8.77 23.28 0.81
N ALA A 169 8.36 24.52 1.06
CA ALA A 169 9.11 25.70 0.64
C ALA A 169 10.50 25.73 1.30
N ARG A 170 10.58 25.47 2.61
CA ARG A 170 11.86 25.37 3.33
C ARG A 170 12.74 24.24 2.76
N ALA A 171 12.17 23.09 2.45
CA ALA A 171 12.91 21.98 1.84
C ALA A 171 13.53 22.39 0.49
N LEU A 172 12.78 23.14 -0.33
CA LEU A 172 13.25 23.66 -1.62
C LEU A 172 14.26 24.81 -1.51
N ASP A 173 14.24 25.55 -0.41
CA ASP A 173 15.29 26.53 -0.10
C ASP A 173 16.62 25.83 0.25
N LEU A 174 16.55 24.66 0.91
CA LEU A 174 17.71 23.83 1.25
C LEU A 174 18.24 23.07 0.04
N ASP A 175 17.35 22.41 -0.71
CA ASP A 175 17.68 21.72 -1.97
C ASP A 175 16.68 22.07 -3.08
N PRO A 176 17.04 22.98 -3.99
CA PRO A 176 16.21 23.34 -5.15
C PRO A 176 16.02 22.20 -6.16
N GLN A 177 16.75 21.08 -6.05
CA GLN A 177 16.63 19.94 -6.94
C GLN A 177 15.64 18.88 -6.42
N LEU A 178 15.02 19.09 -5.26
CA LEU A 178 14.04 18.18 -4.68
C LEU A 178 12.71 18.26 -5.45
N VAL A 179 12.68 17.60 -6.61
CA VAL A 179 11.60 17.75 -7.61
C VAL A 179 10.26 17.30 -7.06
N GLU A 180 10.24 16.22 -6.27
CA GLU A 180 9.02 15.70 -5.65
C GLU A 180 8.38 16.75 -4.73
N ALA A 181 9.16 17.37 -3.85
CA ALA A 181 8.67 18.44 -2.98
C ALA A 181 8.11 19.63 -3.78
N ARG A 182 8.71 19.93 -4.93
CA ARG A 182 8.25 21.00 -5.83
C ARG A 182 6.90 20.68 -6.44
N VAL A 183 6.69 19.45 -6.92
CA VAL A 183 5.39 19.02 -7.48
C VAL A 183 4.30 19.08 -6.41
N TYR A 184 4.61 18.59 -5.18
CA TYR A 184 3.68 18.71 -4.06
C TYR A 184 3.34 20.16 -3.72
N LEU A 185 4.35 21.03 -3.61
CA LEU A 185 4.15 22.46 -3.32
C LEU A 185 3.30 23.13 -4.37
N ALA A 186 3.58 22.88 -5.66
CA ALA A 186 2.81 23.46 -6.76
C ALA A 186 1.34 23.02 -6.72
N ASN A 187 1.08 21.74 -6.42
CA ASN A 187 -0.27 21.23 -6.25
C ASN A 187 -1.01 21.88 -5.08
N LEU A 188 -0.35 22.04 -3.93
CA LEU A 188 -0.93 22.73 -2.76
C LEU A 188 -1.25 24.21 -3.05
N MET A 189 -0.35 24.92 -3.74
CA MET A 189 -0.59 26.29 -4.16
C MET A 189 -1.78 26.40 -5.14
N TYR A 190 -1.90 25.43 -6.06
CA TYR A 190 -3.06 25.36 -6.97
C TYR A 190 -4.37 25.19 -6.19
N ASP A 191 -4.40 24.26 -5.23
CA ASP A 191 -5.59 23.97 -4.40
C ASP A 191 -5.95 25.17 -3.48
N ALA A 192 -4.95 25.93 -3.04
CA ALA A 192 -5.14 27.18 -2.30
C ALA A 192 -5.63 28.36 -3.18
N GLY A 193 -5.64 28.20 -4.52
CA GLY A 193 -6.00 29.23 -5.48
C GLY A 193 -4.88 30.23 -5.79
N ASP A 194 -3.66 30.00 -5.35
CA ASP A 194 -2.48 30.78 -5.70
C ASP A 194 -1.91 30.30 -7.04
N LEU A 195 -2.68 30.51 -8.09
CA LEU A 195 -2.43 29.95 -9.42
C LEU A 195 -1.14 30.49 -10.05
N ASP A 196 -0.77 31.74 -9.75
CA ASP A 196 0.46 32.34 -10.29
C ASP A 196 1.69 31.66 -9.71
N GLN A 197 1.73 31.42 -8.40
CA GLN A 197 2.84 30.74 -7.75
C GLN A 197 2.86 29.25 -8.13
N ALA A 198 1.72 28.60 -8.21
CA ALA A 198 1.60 27.23 -8.68
C ALA A 198 2.22 27.05 -10.07
N LEU A 199 1.91 27.95 -11.02
CA LEU A 199 2.48 27.92 -12.35
C LEU A 199 4.01 28.09 -12.33
N ILE A 200 4.53 29.03 -11.51
CA ILE A 200 5.97 29.28 -11.37
C ILE A 200 6.68 28.01 -10.86
N GLU A 201 6.11 27.29 -9.90
CA GLU A 201 6.72 26.08 -9.38
C GLU A 201 6.61 24.91 -10.36
N PHE A 202 5.46 24.73 -11.00
CA PHE A 202 5.29 23.71 -12.05
C PHE A 202 6.24 23.92 -13.24
N GLU A 203 6.48 25.16 -13.68
CA GLU A 203 7.38 25.43 -14.81
C GLU A 203 8.86 25.12 -14.54
N LYS A 204 9.24 24.94 -13.28
CA LYS A 204 10.57 24.46 -12.89
C LYS A 204 10.69 22.93 -12.98
N THR A 205 9.62 22.23 -13.29
CA THR A 205 9.58 20.75 -13.44
C THR A 205 9.61 20.33 -14.91
N LYS A 206 9.81 19.05 -15.14
CA LYS A 206 9.78 18.41 -16.46
C LYS A 206 8.68 17.35 -16.48
N PRO A 207 8.19 16.92 -17.65
CA PRO A 207 7.18 15.86 -17.72
C PRO A 207 7.55 14.58 -16.96
N ALA A 208 8.83 14.17 -17.03
CA ALA A 208 9.33 12.97 -16.33
C ALA A 208 9.35 13.10 -14.80
N ASP A 209 9.24 14.29 -14.27
CA ASP A 209 9.23 14.58 -12.83
C ASP A 209 7.86 14.29 -12.18
N HIS A 210 6.83 14.07 -13.01
CA HIS A 210 5.47 13.82 -12.55
C HIS A 210 5.17 12.31 -12.60
N TRP A 211 4.71 11.78 -11.46
CA TRP A 211 4.36 10.36 -11.26
C TRP A 211 2.85 10.12 -11.34
N ASP A 212 2.04 11.17 -11.38
CA ASP A 212 0.59 11.13 -11.53
C ASP A 212 0.11 12.15 -12.57
N GLU A 213 -1.11 11.97 -13.03
CA GLU A 213 -1.71 12.82 -14.05
C GLU A 213 -2.12 14.20 -13.52
N LEU A 214 -2.44 14.31 -12.22
CA LEU A 214 -3.08 15.48 -11.64
C LEU A 214 -2.22 16.75 -11.79
N GLY A 215 -0.94 16.66 -11.42
CA GLY A 215 -0.01 17.78 -11.53
C GLY A 215 0.18 18.24 -12.98
N ILE A 216 0.18 17.30 -13.93
CA ILE A 216 0.29 17.60 -15.36
C ILE A 216 -0.98 18.29 -15.89
N TRP A 217 -2.18 17.78 -15.52
CA TRP A 217 -3.44 18.40 -15.91
C TRP A 217 -3.53 19.85 -15.42
N ARG A 218 -3.18 20.09 -14.16
CA ARG A 218 -3.14 21.42 -13.55
C ARG A 218 -2.18 22.36 -14.27
N LEU A 219 -0.97 21.90 -14.58
CA LEU A 219 0.00 22.68 -15.34
C LEU A 219 -0.50 23.02 -16.74
N ILE A 220 -1.07 22.07 -17.47
CA ILE A 220 -1.63 22.30 -18.81
C ILE A 220 -2.75 23.34 -18.72
N GLU A 221 -3.66 23.23 -17.76
CA GLU A 221 -4.75 24.18 -17.55
C GLU A 221 -4.23 25.59 -17.26
N LEU A 222 -3.25 25.71 -16.36
CA LEU A 222 -2.62 26.99 -16.04
C LEU A 222 -1.94 27.61 -17.27
N LYS A 223 -1.16 26.83 -18.02
CA LYS A 223 -0.51 27.30 -19.24
C LYS A 223 -1.52 27.80 -20.29
N LYS A 224 -2.59 27.04 -20.53
CA LYS A 224 -3.67 27.46 -21.44
C LYS A 224 -4.35 28.74 -20.96
N SER A 225 -4.61 28.85 -19.67
CA SER A 225 -5.28 30.02 -19.09
C SER A 225 -4.40 31.26 -19.12
N VAL A 226 -3.14 31.19 -18.72
CA VAL A 226 -2.23 32.32 -18.57
C VAL A 226 -1.64 32.74 -19.91
N TYR A 227 -1.13 31.79 -20.70
CA TYR A 227 -0.45 32.07 -21.98
C TYR A 227 -1.37 32.03 -23.18
N LYS A 228 -2.68 31.75 -22.99
CA LYS A 228 -3.69 31.66 -24.05
C LYS A 228 -3.33 30.62 -25.11
N LEU A 229 -2.72 29.52 -24.71
CA LEU A 229 -2.36 28.40 -25.57
C LEU A 229 -3.63 27.64 -25.98
N ASP A 230 -3.65 27.11 -27.19
CA ASP A 230 -4.68 26.19 -27.64
C ASP A 230 -4.18 24.72 -27.59
N ASP A 231 -5.10 23.77 -27.77
CA ASP A 231 -4.81 22.32 -27.68
C ASP A 231 -3.78 21.83 -28.71
N SER A 232 -3.51 22.61 -29.78
CA SER A 232 -2.53 22.25 -30.80
C SER A 232 -1.14 22.80 -30.55
N ASP A 233 -0.96 23.56 -29.47
CA ASP A 233 0.30 24.24 -29.16
C ASP A 233 1.44 23.25 -28.88
N GLY A 234 2.60 23.51 -29.49
CA GLY A 234 3.76 22.66 -29.38
C GLY A 234 4.36 22.58 -27.95
N GLU A 235 4.09 23.59 -27.11
CA GLU A 235 4.57 23.62 -25.74
C GLU A 235 3.84 22.61 -24.83
N LEU A 236 2.61 22.21 -25.17
CA LEU A 236 1.82 21.26 -24.40
C LEU A 236 2.16 19.81 -24.75
N LYS A 237 2.66 19.53 -25.95
CA LYS A 237 2.91 18.15 -26.44
C LYS A 237 3.78 17.27 -25.53
N PRO A 238 4.88 17.73 -24.90
CA PRO A 238 5.65 16.90 -24.00
C PRO A 238 4.85 16.47 -22.75
N TRP A 239 3.97 17.31 -22.27
CA TRP A 239 3.10 17.07 -21.12
C TRP A 239 1.96 16.11 -21.47
N GLU A 240 1.35 16.30 -22.64
CA GLU A 240 0.33 15.40 -23.18
C GLU A 240 0.91 14.00 -23.44
N ALA A 241 2.14 13.93 -23.97
CA ALA A 241 2.83 12.65 -24.16
C ALA A 241 3.09 11.91 -22.82
N ARG A 242 3.40 12.65 -21.74
CA ARG A 242 3.56 12.05 -20.41
C ARG A 242 2.23 11.56 -19.84
N LEU A 243 1.12 12.30 -20.05
CA LEU A 243 -0.21 11.84 -19.67
C LEU A 243 -0.57 10.50 -20.33
N VAL A 244 -0.32 10.40 -21.65
CA VAL A 244 -0.55 9.14 -22.37
C VAL A 244 0.32 8.01 -21.84
N ALA A 245 1.58 8.30 -21.48
CA ALA A 245 2.46 7.29 -20.91
C ALA A 245 1.97 6.82 -19.52
N LEU A 246 1.51 7.75 -18.67
CA LEU A 246 0.97 7.41 -17.35
C LEU A 246 -0.34 6.61 -17.46
N ALA A 247 -1.23 6.97 -18.38
CA ALA A 247 -2.44 6.20 -18.66
C ALA A 247 -2.12 4.78 -19.13
N GLY A 248 -1.12 4.60 -20.02
CA GLY A 248 -0.69 3.28 -20.47
C GLY A 248 -0.03 2.42 -19.40
N GLU A 249 0.55 3.03 -18.36
CA GLU A 249 1.08 2.29 -17.19
C GLU A 249 -0.05 1.72 -16.30
N THR A 250 -1.26 2.26 -16.38
CA THR A 250 -2.45 1.78 -15.65
C THR A 250 -3.31 0.80 -16.46
N ASP A 251 -3.16 0.76 -17.78
CA ASP A 251 -3.99 -0.02 -18.70
C ASP A 251 -3.66 -1.53 -18.72
N ASP A 252 -2.54 -1.98 -18.15
CA ASP A 252 -2.18 -3.42 -18.12
C ASP A 252 -3.24 -4.30 -17.45
N ILE A 253 -4.01 -3.75 -16.50
CA ILE A 253 -5.09 -4.48 -15.81
C ILE A 253 -6.37 -4.44 -16.67
N ASP A 254 -6.66 -3.32 -17.29
CA ASP A 254 -7.84 -3.15 -18.13
C ASP A 254 -7.69 -3.95 -19.44
N ASP A 255 -6.50 -3.97 -20.05
CA ASP A 255 -6.16 -4.83 -21.19
C ASP A 255 -6.27 -6.32 -20.82
N LEU A 256 -5.84 -6.71 -19.62
CA LEU A 256 -5.95 -8.09 -19.13
C LEU A 256 -7.43 -8.48 -18.87
N LEU A 257 -8.22 -7.54 -18.36
CA LEU A 257 -9.66 -7.73 -18.18
C LEU A 257 -10.38 -7.84 -19.53
N GLU A 258 -10.03 -7.02 -20.51
CA GLU A 258 -10.59 -7.06 -21.86
C GLU A 258 -10.20 -8.37 -22.58
N GLU A 259 -8.97 -8.87 -22.41
CA GLU A 259 -8.52 -10.16 -22.94
C GLU A 259 -9.28 -11.33 -22.28
N VAL A 260 -9.53 -11.26 -20.97
CA VAL A 260 -10.35 -12.24 -20.25
C VAL A 260 -11.81 -12.19 -20.69
N GLU A 261 -12.41 -11.01 -20.87
CA GLU A 261 -13.78 -10.85 -21.35
C GLU A 261 -13.93 -11.35 -22.79
N GLN A 262 -12.97 -11.05 -23.68
CA GLN A 262 -12.95 -11.58 -25.04
C GLN A 262 -12.84 -13.10 -25.07
N SER A 263 -11.94 -13.67 -24.26
CA SER A 263 -11.80 -15.13 -24.12
C SER A 263 -13.06 -15.80 -23.61
N MET A 264 -13.77 -15.18 -22.67
CA MET A 264 -15.05 -15.68 -22.17
C MET A 264 -16.15 -15.58 -23.24
N MET A 265 -16.23 -14.50 -24.01
CA MET A 265 -17.19 -14.35 -25.11
C MET A 265 -16.94 -15.35 -26.24
N GLU A 266 -15.68 -15.64 -26.56
CA GLU A 266 -15.34 -16.66 -27.55
C GLU A 266 -15.71 -18.08 -27.09
N GLN A 267 -15.50 -18.39 -25.81
CA GLN A 267 -15.90 -19.68 -25.21
C GLN A 267 -17.42 -19.84 -25.14
N ASP A 268 -18.17 -18.78 -24.82
CA ASP A 268 -19.63 -18.80 -24.83
C ASP A 268 -20.19 -18.92 -26.25
N ALA A 269 -19.52 -18.36 -27.25
CA ALA A 269 -19.89 -18.50 -28.66
C ALA A 269 -19.62 -19.92 -29.19
N GLU A 270 -18.55 -20.59 -28.81
CA GLU A 270 -18.23 -21.98 -29.13
C GLU A 270 -19.19 -22.95 -28.40
N ALA A 271 -19.46 -22.70 -27.10
CA ALA A 271 -20.40 -23.51 -26.32
C ALA A 271 -21.86 -23.43 -26.86
N SER A 272 -22.23 -22.28 -27.46
CA SER A 272 -23.55 -22.12 -28.11
C SER A 272 -23.67 -22.90 -29.41
N LEU A 273 -22.57 -23.30 -30.02
CA LEU A 273 -22.57 -24.08 -31.29
C LEU A 273 -22.57 -25.60 -31.05
N GLU A 274 -22.17 -26.10 -29.88
CA GLU A 274 -22.02 -27.55 -29.65
C GLU A 274 -22.98 -28.18 -28.63
N GLY A 275 -23.90 -27.50 -28.05
CA GLY A 275 -25.06 -28.06 -27.34
C GLY A 275 -24.76 -29.23 -26.37
N LEU A 276 -23.81 -29.11 -25.42
CA LEU A 276 -23.44 -30.14 -24.44
C LEU A 276 -23.32 -29.61 -22.99
N PRO A 277 -23.67 -30.47 -21.98
CA PRO A 277 -23.79 -30.04 -20.57
C PRO A 277 -22.46 -29.95 -19.79
N GLU A 278 -21.35 -29.63 -20.45
CA GLU A 278 -20.02 -29.55 -19.80
C GLU A 278 -19.64 -28.16 -19.26
N ALA A 279 -20.45 -27.14 -19.55
CA ALA A 279 -20.11 -25.74 -19.17
C ALA A 279 -20.09 -25.46 -17.66
N GLN A 280 -20.83 -26.23 -16.84
CA GLN A 280 -20.82 -26.02 -15.38
C GLN A 280 -19.51 -26.42 -14.70
N GLY A 281 -18.83 -27.45 -15.18
CA GLY A 281 -17.56 -27.91 -14.64
C GLY A 281 -16.37 -26.97 -14.96
N GLN A 282 -16.46 -26.25 -16.09
CA GLN A 282 -15.42 -25.30 -16.50
C GLN A 282 -15.54 -23.96 -15.76
N LEU A 283 -16.75 -23.50 -15.48
CA LEU A 283 -16.99 -22.31 -14.65
C LEU A 283 -16.49 -22.49 -13.20
N GLU A 284 -16.65 -23.70 -12.62
CA GLU A 284 -16.07 -24.02 -11.32
C GLU A 284 -14.54 -24.09 -11.36
N ALA A 285 -13.95 -24.57 -12.45
CA ALA A 285 -12.50 -24.61 -12.65
C ALA A 285 -11.89 -23.20 -12.85
N LEU A 286 -12.57 -22.31 -13.58
CA LEU A 286 -12.16 -20.91 -13.77
C LEU A 286 -12.33 -20.09 -12.49
N GLY A 287 -13.41 -20.29 -11.75
CA GLY A 287 -13.60 -19.71 -10.42
C GLY A 287 -12.48 -20.14 -9.44
N SER A 288 -12.03 -21.39 -9.54
CA SER A 288 -10.90 -21.91 -8.77
C SER A 288 -9.55 -21.32 -9.22
N LEU A 289 -9.37 -21.05 -10.51
CA LEU A 289 -8.15 -20.43 -11.06
C LEU A 289 -8.05 -18.93 -10.72
N LEU A 290 -9.16 -18.20 -10.80
CA LEU A 290 -9.24 -16.80 -10.38
C LEU A 290 -9.06 -16.66 -8.87
N THR A 291 -9.66 -17.56 -8.08
CA THR A 291 -9.42 -17.64 -6.63
C THR A 291 -7.96 -18.01 -6.33
N GLY A 292 -7.34 -18.82 -7.19
CA GLY A 292 -5.91 -19.17 -7.11
C GLY A 292 -4.98 -17.99 -7.42
N LEU A 293 -5.33 -17.15 -8.40
CA LEU A 293 -4.57 -15.94 -8.75
C LEU A 293 -4.69 -14.85 -7.69
N VAL A 294 -5.89 -14.65 -7.14
CA VAL A 294 -6.10 -13.71 -6.02
C VAL A 294 -5.43 -14.23 -4.74
N ASN A 295 -5.42 -15.56 -4.53
CA ASN A 295 -4.73 -16.18 -3.38
C ASN A 295 -3.22 -16.37 -3.58
N HIS A 296 -2.69 -16.24 -4.80
CA HIS A 296 -1.25 -16.24 -5.03
C HIS A 296 -0.58 -14.93 -4.56
N HIS A 297 -1.37 -13.87 -4.35
CA HIS A 297 -0.95 -12.67 -3.65
C HIS A 297 -1.13 -12.74 -2.12
N GLN A 298 -1.65 -13.87 -1.60
CA GLN A 298 -1.76 -14.13 -0.16
C GLN A 298 -1.21 -15.52 0.16
N GLY A 299 0.13 -15.60 0.19
CA GLY A 299 0.99 -16.59 0.80
C GLY A 299 0.46 -18.00 1.08
N GLU A 300 1.11 -18.96 0.42
CA GLU A 300 1.12 -20.38 0.76
C GLU A 300 1.10 -20.67 2.26
N GLN A 301 0.11 -21.47 2.67
CA GLN A 301 0.30 -22.63 3.56
C GLN A 301 -1.02 -23.36 3.76
N ALA A 302 -1.15 -24.58 3.26
CA ALA A 302 -1.89 -25.65 3.91
C ALA A 302 -1.45 -27.00 3.39
N GLU A 303 -0.78 -27.79 4.22
CA GLU A 303 -0.72 -29.24 4.10
C GLU A 303 -2.09 -29.86 4.33
N PRO A 304 -2.38 -31.04 3.74
CA PRO A 304 -3.70 -31.66 3.82
C PRO A 304 -3.85 -32.38 5.16
N ALA A 305 -4.77 -31.91 5.98
CA ALA A 305 -5.27 -32.69 7.12
C ALA A 305 -6.66 -33.22 6.81
N SER A 306 -6.71 -34.52 6.78
CA SER A 306 -7.84 -35.45 6.92
C SER A 306 -9.19 -34.88 7.38
N THR A 307 -10.22 -35.28 6.61
CA THR A 307 -11.60 -35.64 6.96
C THR A 307 -12.02 -35.51 8.42
N ASP A 308 -13.27 -34.94 8.52
CA ASP A 308 -14.20 -35.02 9.63
C ASP A 308 -13.88 -34.20 10.89
N VAL A 309 -14.37 -32.99 10.92
CA VAL A 309 -15.29 -32.50 11.97
C VAL A 309 -16.13 -31.38 11.35
N LEU A 310 -17.42 -31.62 11.12
CA LEU A 310 -18.44 -30.60 11.00
C LEU A 310 -18.47 -29.80 12.32
N ALA A 311 -17.73 -28.69 12.36
CA ALA A 311 -17.94 -27.67 13.36
C ALA A 311 -19.31 -27.06 13.03
N ALA A 312 -20.27 -27.27 13.90
CA ALA A 312 -21.55 -26.58 13.86
C ALA A 312 -21.26 -25.06 13.85
N GLU A 313 -21.43 -24.40 12.70
CA GLU A 313 -21.43 -22.95 12.62
C GLU A 313 -22.51 -22.46 13.58
N THR A 314 -22.11 -21.70 14.60
CA THR A 314 -23.04 -21.18 15.60
C THR A 314 -24.00 -20.23 14.91
N ALA A 315 -25.31 -20.57 14.94
CA ALA A 315 -26.33 -19.69 14.42
C ALA A 315 -26.34 -18.39 15.24
N HIS A 316 -26.35 -17.27 14.53
CA HIS A 316 -26.44 -15.93 15.12
C HIS A 316 -27.83 -15.37 14.93
N ARG A 317 -28.21 -14.43 15.78
CA ARG A 317 -29.50 -13.73 15.68
C ARG A 317 -29.25 -12.23 15.60
N VAL A 318 -29.75 -11.62 14.53
CA VAL A 318 -29.61 -10.19 14.26
C VAL A 318 -30.99 -9.55 14.23
N ILE A 319 -31.14 -8.47 14.98
CA ILE A 319 -32.37 -7.67 15.08
C ILE A 319 -32.10 -6.30 14.48
N MET A 320 -32.84 -5.96 13.44
CA MET A 320 -32.75 -4.64 12.80
C MET A 320 -33.50 -3.57 13.59
N ARG A 321 -33.21 -2.30 13.31
CA ARG A 321 -33.89 -1.15 13.95
C ARG A 321 -35.41 -1.13 13.75
N ASP A 322 -35.90 -1.70 12.67
CA ASP A 322 -37.34 -1.83 12.35
C ASP A 322 -38.00 -3.00 13.06
N GLY A 323 -37.27 -3.76 13.89
CA GLY A 323 -37.72 -4.91 14.62
C GLY A 323 -37.68 -6.23 13.84
N SER A 324 -37.27 -6.24 12.55
CA SER A 324 -37.09 -7.46 11.80
C SER A 324 -35.96 -8.30 12.37
N VAL A 325 -36.15 -9.63 12.42
CA VAL A 325 -35.22 -10.61 13.02
C VAL A 325 -34.75 -11.58 11.95
N PHE A 326 -33.45 -11.82 11.91
CA PHE A 326 -32.80 -12.74 11.00
C PHE A 326 -31.93 -13.71 11.81
N GLU A 327 -31.98 -15.00 11.49
CA GLU A 327 -31.23 -16.06 12.18
C GLU A 327 -30.51 -16.94 11.16
N GLY A 328 -29.28 -17.36 11.49
CA GLY A 328 -28.43 -18.19 10.64
C GLY A 328 -26.94 -17.88 10.79
N THR A 329 -26.14 -18.36 9.86
CA THR A 329 -24.74 -17.94 9.72
C THR A 329 -24.67 -16.47 9.30
N TRP A 330 -23.53 -15.83 9.49
CA TRP A 330 -23.33 -14.42 9.08
C TRP A 330 -23.71 -14.16 7.62
N GLU A 331 -23.36 -15.09 6.74
CA GLU A 331 -23.64 -14.96 5.32
C GLU A 331 -25.13 -15.15 5.00
N GLU A 332 -25.78 -16.11 5.63
CA GLU A 332 -27.24 -16.35 5.47
C GLU A 332 -28.05 -15.13 5.94
N ILE A 333 -27.64 -14.51 7.04
CA ILE A 333 -28.29 -13.30 7.55
C ILE A 333 -28.14 -12.14 6.56
N VAL A 334 -26.94 -11.90 6.02
CA VAL A 334 -26.75 -10.82 5.03
C VAL A 334 -27.48 -11.11 3.72
N ARG A 335 -27.54 -12.37 3.28
CA ARG A 335 -28.37 -12.78 2.11
C ARG A 335 -29.84 -12.51 2.36
N ALA A 336 -30.36 -12.90 3.53
CA ALA A 336 -31.75 -12.66 3.89
C ALA A 336 -32.08 -11.16 3.99
N LEU A 337 -31.17 -10.35 4.52
CA LEU A 337 -31.30 -8.89 4.56
C LEU A 337 -31.34 -8.28 3.15
N ARG A 338 -30.47 -8.75 2.25
CA ARG A 338 -30.49 -8.35 0.84
C ARG A 338 -31.79 -8.72 0.17
N ASP A 339 -32.22 -9.97 0.31
CA ASP A 339 -33.41 -10.49 -0.35
C ASP A 339 -34.68 -9.77 0.12
N ALA A 340 -34.72 -9.35 1.39
CA ALA A 340 -35.81 -8.56 1.93
C ALA A 340 -35.86 -7.09 1.44
N ARG A 341 -34.73 -6.55 0.94
CA ARG A 341 -34.60 -5.12 0.59
C ARG A 341 -34.24 -4.85 -0.86
N ASP A 342 -33.42 -5.69 -1.46
CA ASP A 342 -32.87 -5.49 -2.82
C ASP A 342 -32.43 -6.84 -3.43
N ALA A 343 -33.39 -7.72 -3.69
CA ALA A 343 -33.17 -9.12 -4.09
C ALA A 343 -32.38 -9.34 -5.40
N GLY A 344 -32.13 -8.30 -6.17
CA GLY A 344 -31.41 -8.40 -7.45
C GLY A 344 -29.95 -7.97 -7.41
N ARG A 345 -29.46 -7.49 -6.27
CA ARG A 345 -28.10 -6.93 -6.16
C ARG A 345 -27.08 -7.97 -5.69
N PRO A 346 -25.86 -8.01 -6.26
CA PRO A 346 -24.75 -8.80 -5.70
C PRO A 346 -24.50 -8.51 -4.23
N LEU A 347 -24.10 -9.53 -3.45
CA LEU A 347 -24.02 -9.43 -1.98
C LEU A 347 -23.01 -8.38 -1.50
N ASN A 348 -21.85 -8.31 -2.16
CA ASN A 348 -20.81 -7.30 -1.89
C ASN A 348 -21.29 -5.87 -2.18
N GLU A 349 -22.01 -5.65 -3.27
CA GLU A 349 -22.57 -4.35 -3.60
C GLU A 349 -23.68 -3.94 -2.63
N TYR A 350 -24.50 -4.90 -2.19
CA TYR A 350 -25.50 -4.67 -1.17
C TYR A 350 -24.86 -4.21 0.16
N MET A 351 -23.86 -4.96 0.65
CA MET A 351 -23.14 -4.59 1.87
C MET A 351 -22.48 -3.20 1.76
N ALA A 352 -21.85 -2.90 0.62
CA ALA A 352 -21.23 -1.58 0.39
C ALA A 352 -22.26 -0.45 0.33
N ALA A 353 -23.44 -0.68 -0.23
CA ALA A 353 -24.53 0.29 -0.27
C ALA A 353 -25.13 0.56 1.13
N GLU A 354 -25.37 -0.51 1.89
CA GLU A 354 -25.91 -0.37 3.27
C GLU A 354 -24.86 0.20 4.22
N ALA A 355 -23.56 -0.11 4.09
CA ALA A 355 -22.48 0.50 4.86
C ALA A 355 -22.45 2.03 4.65
N ARG A 356 -22.61 2.50 3.39
CA ARG A 356 -22.74 3.94 3.10
C ARG A 356 -23.99 4.56 3.73
N ARG A 357 -25.12 3.82 3.77
CA ARG A 357 -26.33 4.29 4.46
C ARG A 357 -26.13 4.38 5.98
N PHE A 358 -25.45 3.40 6.56
CA PHE A 358 -25.12 3.43 8.00
C PHE A 358 -24.20 4.61 8.31
N TYR A 359 -23.20 4.86 7.48
CA TYR A 359 -22.34 6.05 7.61
C TYR A 359 -23.14 7.36 7.53
N GLY A 360 -24.02 7.52 6.56
CA GLY A 360 -24.88 8.70 6.42
C GLY A 360 -25.82 8.93 7.61
N ALA A 361 -26.25 7.83 8.28
CA ALA A 361 -27.15 7.90 9.42
C ALA A 361 -26.44 8.10 10.76
N THR A 362 -25.19 7.69 10.90
CA THR A 362 -24.50 7.60 12.20
C THR A 362 -23.13 8.26 12.24
N GLY A 363 -22.54 8.59 11.10
CA GLY A 363 -21.16 9.09 10.96
C GLY A 363 -20.09 8.03 11.24
N LYS A 364 -20.46 6.76 11.46
CA LYS A 364 -19.52 5.66 11.72
C LYS A 364 -19.30 4.83 10.48
N GLN A 365 -18.05 4.56 10.17
CA GLN A 365 -17.67 3.70 9.04
C GLN A 365 -17.93 2.22 9.39
N VAL A 366 -18.51 1.49 8.46
CA VAL A 366 -18.84 0.07 8.60
C VAL A 366 -18.14 -0.69 7.47
N ALA A 367 -17.40 -1.74 7.82
CA ALA A 367 -16.74 -2.61 6.86
C ALA A 367 -17.78 -3.31 5.96
N SER A 368 -17.44 -3.55 4.70
CA SER A 368 -18.34 -4.17 3.71
C SER A 368 -17.68 -5.31 2.91
N ASP A 369 -16.51 -5.74 3.35
CA ASP A 369 -15.68 -6.79 2.74
C ASP A 369 -16.09 -8.21 3.15
N ALA A 370 -16.63 -8.37 4.37
CA ALA A 370 -17.08 -9.67 4.89
C ALA A 370 -18.42 -9.55 5.65
N PRO A 371 -19.32 -10.57 5.56
CA PRO A 371 -20.62 -10.56 6.24
C PRO A 371 -20.54 -10.36 7.75
N GLU A 372 -19.58 -10.99 8.42
CA GLU A 372 -19.36 -10.83 9.86
C GLU A 372 -18.94 -9.41 10.21
N ALA A 373 -17.94 -8.86 9.52
CA ALA A 373 -17.43 -7.52 9.75
C ALA A 373 -18.50 -6.46 9.48
N PHE A 374 -19.31 -6.65 8.44
CA PHE A 374 -20.44 -5.78 8.11
C PHE A 374 -21.50 -5.77 9.20
N LEU A 375 -21.94 -6.93 9.70
CA LEU A 375 -22.97 -7.01 10.74
C LEU A 375 -22.46 -6.52 12.10
N ARG A 376 -21.22 -6.83 12.48
CA ARG A 376 -20.59 -6.30 13.71
C ARG A 376 -20.45 -4.79 13.64
N GLY A 377 -19.94 -4.25 12.52
CA GLY A 377 -19.83 -2.81 12.30
C GLY A 377 -21.19 -2.10 12.33
N GLY A 378 -22.24 -2.73 11.77
CA GLY A 378 -23.61 -2.24 11.85
C GLY A 378 -24.17 -2.22 13.28
N ALA A 379 -23.81 -3.20 14.11
CA ALA A 379 -24.14 -3.23 15.52
C ALA A 379 -23.42 -2.12 16.31
N ASP A 380 -22.14 -1.92 16.07
CA ASP A 380 -21.34 -0.85 16.68
C ASP A 380 -21.84 0.55 16.27
N ALA A 381 -22.37 0.65 15.04
CA ALA A 381 -23.03 1.87 14.57
C ALA A 381 -24.46 2.03 15.14
N GLY A 382 -24.99 1.06 15.88
CA GLY A 382 -26.33 1.11 16.47
C GLY A 382 -27.47 0.96 15.45
N MET A 383 -27.20 0.39 14.28
CA MET A 383 -28.15 0.18 13.20
C MET A 383 -28.86 -1.18 13.28
N LEU A 384 -28.29 -2.11 14.02
CA LEU A 384 -28.81 -3.43 14.33
C LEU A 384 -28.28 -3.89 15.71
N ARG A 385 -28.82 -5.01 16.22
CA ARG A 385 -28.35 -5.66 17.45
C ARG A 385 -28.10 -7.14 17.16
N ILE A 386 -27.00 -7.66 17.70
CA ILE A 386 -26.64 -9.08 17.61
C ILE A 386 -26.95 -9.70 18.98
N ASP A 387 -27.91 -10.63 19.01
CA ASP A 387 -28.18 -11.46 20.18
C ASP A 387 -27.39 -12.77 20.04
N ARG A 388 -26.86 -13.26 21.15
CA ARG A 388 -26.14 -14.53 21.19
C ARG A 388 -27.08 -15.70 21.36
#